data_1716bba8d0963fe93d385b5ce38af547
#
_entry.id   1716bba8d0963fe93d385b5ce38af547
#
_cell.length_a   1.000
_cell.length_b   1.000
_cell.length_c   1.000
_cell.angle_alpha   90.00
_cell.angle_beta   90.00
_cell.angle_gamma   90.00
#
_symmetry.space_group_name_H-M   'P 1'
#
loop_
_entity.id
_entity.type
_entity.pdbx_description
1 polymer ?
#
loop_
_entity_poly.entity_id
_entity_poly.type
_entity_poly.pdbx_seq_one_letter_code
_entity_poly.pdbx_strand_id
1 'polypeptide(L)'
;MKIKDTVVVFPDIHFPNHDEKALKCALKVIKAVKPTAFLLIGDAIDGESVSHWQWSKKKRPPLEYQLPAIKEEIKEGNKGLDRIDKALAQVGCKKKQFAQGNHELWFDHFVQENPYLEDYGSRRAFKFDERGYEWHPYGEIFKVFGSKLHAYHGGHYMGIAHARTHALHLGCNIIYGHTHDSQKAVITHISGSHMAYSMGCLTDMSKDYLKGRATNWSHNVGLVDIFDDGNFNLIVLDIVNGVTSYGGKIISA
;
A
#
# COMPACT_ATOMS: atom_id res chain seq x y z
N MET A 1 29.21 -8.00 -4.58
CA MET A 1 27.79 -7.72 -4.26
C MET A 1 27.38 -6.48 -5.02
N LYS A 2 26.30 -6.56 -5.79
CA LYS A 2 25.76 -5.45 -6.60
C LYS A 2 24.28 -5.27 -6.26
N ILE A 3 23.77 -4.05 -6.39
CA ILE A 3 22.33 -3.80 -6.33
C ILE A 3 21.71 -4.35 -7.62
N LYS A 4 20.78 -5.29 -7.47
CA LYS A 4 20.04 -5.93 -8.56
C LYS A 4 18.81 -5.10 -8.93
N ASP A 5 18.06 -4.68 -7.91
CA ASP A 5 16.85 -3.87 -8.04
C ASP A 5 16.81 -2.81 -6.93
N THR A 6 16.35 -1.62 -7.27
CA THR A 6 15.92 -0.59 -6.32
C THR A 6 14.41 -0.47 -6.41
N VAL A 7 13.72 -0.71 -5.31
CA VAL A 7 12.25 -0.74 -5.20
C VAL A 7 11.77 0.48 -4.44
N VAL A 8 10.78 1.20 -4.97
CA VAL A 8 9.99 2.16 -4.19
C VAL A 8 8.71 1.48 -3.74
N VAL A 9 8.37 1.63 -2.46
CA VAL A 9 7.18 1.04 -1.83
C VAL A 9 6.22 2.13 -1.41
N PHE A 10 4.96 2.07 -1.88
CA PHE A 10 3.89 2.95 -1.42
C PHE A 10 2.91 2.17 -0.56
N PRO A 11 2.63 2.63 0.67
CA PRO A 11 1.59 2.08 1.53
C PRO A 11 0.29 2.86 1.39
N ASP A 12 -0.84 2.23 1.66
CA ASP A 12 -2.13 2.73 2.11
C ASP A 12 -2.48 4.16 1.60
N ILE A 13 -2.76 4.28 0.30
CA ILE A 13 -3.00 5.57 -0.35
C ILE A 13 -4.44 6.02 -0.17
N HIS A 14 -5.39 5.07 -0.29
CA HIS A 14 -6.83 5.29 -0.17
C HIS A 14 -7.41 6.30 -1.17
N PHE A 15 -7.13 6.14 -2.48
CA PHE A 15 -7.79 6.96 -3.49
C PHE A 15 -9.32 6.86 -3.41
N PRO A 16 -10.06 7.97 -3.48
CA PRO A 16 -9.64 9.35 -3.72
C PRO A 16 -9.24 10.13 -2.46
N ASN A 17 -9.27 9.51 -1.27
CA ASN A 17 -9.12 10.14 0.05
C ASN A 17 -7.65 10.21 0.53
N HIS A 18 -6.70 10.35 -0.39
CA HIS A 18 -5.28 10.50 -0.12
C HIS A 18 -4.91 11.92 0.32
N ASP A 19 -3.78 12.07 1.03
CA ASP A 19 -3.18 13.39 1.25
C ASP A 19 -2.43 13.82 -0.03
N GLU A 20 -2.89 14.90 -0.62
CA GLU A 20 -2.36 15.39 -1.90
C GLU A 20 -0.90 15.86 -1.79
N LYS A 21 -0.47 16.41 -0.64
CA LYS A 21 0.93 16.83 -0.43
C LYS A 21 1.83 15.62 -0.24
N ALA A 22 1.39 14.63 0.55
CA ALA A 22 2.12 13.39 0.75
C ALA A 22 2.29 12.65 -0.59
N LEU A 23 1.20 12.49 -1.36
CA LEU A 23 1.27 11.83 -2.66
C LEU A 23 2.16 12.57 -3.65
N LYS A 24 2.07 13.91 -3.78
CA LYS A 24 2.96 14.69 -4.65
C LYS A 24 4.43 14.50 -4.29
N CYS A 25 4.74 14.53 -3.00
CA CYS A 25 6.09 14.27 -2.50
C CYS A 25 6.54 12.84 -2.87
N ALA A 26 5.73 11.83 -2.62
CA ALA A 26 6.00 10.43 -2.95
C ALA A 26 6.24 10.23 -4.47
N LEU A 27 5.46 10.86 -5.34
CA LEU A 27 5.68 10.82 -6.79
C LEU A 27 7.00 11.49 -7.20
N LYS A 28 7.45 12.52 -6.48
CA LYS A 28 8.77 13.13 -6.71
C LYS A 28 9.91 12.23 -6.18
N VAL A 29 9.66 11.42 -5.13
CA VAL A 29 10.62 10.38 -4.70
C VAL A 29 10.87 9.38 -5.82
N ILE A 30 9.83 8.90 -6.54
CA ILE A 30 9.98 8.03 -7.71
C ILE A 30 10.95 8.67 -8.72
N LYS A 31 10.78 9.97 -9.03
CA LYS A 31 11.63 10.68 -10.00
C LYS A 31 13.07 10.85 -9.51
N ALA A 32 13.26 11.06 -8.21
CA ALA A 32 14.60 11.23 -7.61
C ALA A 32 15.36 9.91 -7.51
N VAL A 33 14.68 8.83 -7.11
CA VAL A 33 15.24 7.49 -6.92
C VAL A 33 15.45 6.78 -8.26
N LYS A 34 14.51 6.94 -9.21
CA LYS A 34 14.45 6.20 -10.49
C LYS A 34 14.47 4.68 -10.27
N PRO A 35 13.49 4.13 -9.54
CA PRO A 35 13.48 2.72 -9.18
C PRO A 35 13.40 1.81 -10.40
N THR A 36 13.97 0.61 -10.30
CA THR A 36 13.81 -0.46 -11.30
C THR A 36 12.53 -1.27 -11.08
N ALA A 37 11.98 -1.21 -9.85
CA ALA A 37 10.78 -1.94 -9.46
C ALA A 37 9.93 -1.10 -8.47
N PHE A 38 8.64 -1.42 -8.41
CA PHE A 38 7.68 -0.70 -7.60
C PHE A 38 6.72 -1.66 -6.89
N LEU A 39 6.42 -1.42 -5.62
CA LEU A 39 5.50 -2.20 -4.80
C LEU A 39 4.43 -1.30 -4.21
N LEU A 40 3.15 -1.64 -4.47
CA LEU A 40 2.00 -1.16 -3.70
C LEU A 40 1.64 -2.23 -2.66
N ILE A 41 1.62 -1.89 -1.38
CA ILE A 41 1.32 -2.85 -0.31
C ILE A 41 -0.14 -2.81 0.17
N GLY A 42 -1.07 -2.52 -0.74
CA GLY A 42 -2.51 -2.58 -0.53
C GLY A 42 -3.13 -1.25 -0.10
N ASP A 43 -4.45 -1.28 0.03
CA ASP A 43 -5.29 -0.13 0.34
C ASP A 43 -4.93 1.09 -0.53
N ALA A 44 -4.71 0.82 -1.83
CA ALA A 44 -4.53 1.88 -2.82
C ALA A 44 -5.85 2.64 -3.06
N ILE A 45 -6.99 1.96 -2.87
CA ILE A 45 -8.34 2.47 -3.05
C ILE A 45 -9.03 2.50 -1.68
N ASP A 46 -9.87 3.51 -1.43
CA ASP A 46 -10.55 3.66 -0.14
C ASP A 46 -11.71 2.67 0.04
N GLY A 47 -12.41 2.30 -1.04
CA GLY A 47 -13.49 1.31 -1.01
C GLY A 47 -14.73 1.74 -0.22
N GLU A 48 -14.88 3.04 0.08
CA GLU A 48 -15.97 3.52 0.93
C GLU A 48 -17.34 3.17 0.35
N SER A 49 -17.53 3.27 -0.97
CA SER A 49 -18.80 3.02 -1.64
C SER A 49 -19.33 1.58 -1.52
N VAL A 50 -18.41 0.62 -1.29
CA VAL A 50 -18.73 -0.82 -1.11
C VAL A 50 -18.51 -1.30 0.33
N SER A 51 -17.97 -0.44 1.21
CA SER A 51 -17.65 -0.80 2.59
C SER A 51 -18.87 -1.26 3.37
N HIS A 52 -18.81 -2.45 3.97
CA HIS A 52 -19.86 -2.95 4.84
C HIS A 52 -19.99 -2.14 6.15
N TRP A 53 -18.93 -1.45 6.58
CA TRP A 53 -18.93 -0.61 7.78
C TRP A 53 -19.90 0.55 7.68
N GLN A 54 -20.07 1.14 6.50
CA GLN A 54 -21.06 2.20 6.26
C GLN A 54 -22.49 1.76 6.62
N TRP A 55 -22.78 0.46 6.44
CA TRP A 55 -24.12 -0.11 6.58
C TRP A 55 -24.28 -0.94 7.84
N SER A 56 -23.25 -1.02 8.70
CA SER A 56 -23.29 -1.84 9.93
C SER A 56 -24.43 -1.49 10.89
N LYS A 57 -24.89 -0.23 10.86
CA LYS A 57 -25.95 0.30 11.74
C LYS A 57 -27.19 0.81 10.99
N LYS A 58 -27.25 0.66 9.67
CA LYS A 58 -28.35 1.13 8.83
C LYS A 58 -28.56 0.18 7.66
N LYS A 59 -29.77 0.15 7.11
CA LYS A 59 -30.08 -0.67 5.94
C LYS A 59 -29.28 -0.18 4.72
N ARG A 60 -28.64 -1.11 4.01
CA ARG A 60 -28.00 -0.82 2.73
C ARG A 60 -29.06 -0.38 1.73
N PRO A 61 -28.87 0.72 0.98
CA PRO A 61 -29.82 1.16 -0.04
C PRO A 61 -29.90 0.15 -1.21
N PRO A 62 -30.96 0.20 -2.02
CA PRO A 62 -31.00 -0.56 -3.26
C PRO A 62 -29.80 -0.29 -4.16
N LEU A 63 -29.41 -1.28 -4.95
CA LEU A 63 -28.23 -1.25 -5.79
C LEU A 63 -28.19 -0.06 -6.74
N GLU A 64 -29.35 0.32 -7.30
CA GLU A 64 -29.48 1.48 -8.21
C GLU A 64 -28.99 2.80 -7.60
N TYR A 65 -29.11 2.94 -6.26
CA TYR A 65 -28.62 4.12 -5.53
C TYR A 65 -27.14 4.00 -5.12
N GLN A 66 -26.58 2.79 -5.08
CA GLN A 66 -25.16 2.57 -4.75
C GLN A 66 -24.26 2.68 -5.98
N LEU A 67 -24.71 2.17 -7.13
CA LEU A 67 -23.92 2.09 -8.36
C LEU A 67 -23.29 3.41 -8.80
N PRO A 68 -23.94 4.57 -8.72
CA PRO A 68 -23.32 5.85 -9.09
C PRO A 68 -22.08 6.17 -8.25
N ALA A 69 -22.15 5.94 -6.93
CA ALA A 69 -21.02 6.18 -6.02
C ALA A 69 -19.86 5.20 -6.30
N ILE A 70 -20.17 3.92 -6.52
CA ILE A 70 -19.18 2.89 -6.87
C ILE A 70 -18.47 3.25 -8.18
N LYS A 71 -19.21 3.66 -9.21
CA LYS A 71 -18.64 4.07 -10.50
C LYS A 71 -17.74 5.28 -10.37
N GLU A 72 -18.14 6.27 -9.58
CA GLU A 72 -17.33 7.47 -9.37
C GLU A 72 -16.05 7.13 -8.59
N GLU A 73 -16.14 6.28 -7.54
CA GLU A 73 -14.95 5.86 -6.80
C GLU A 73 -13.98 5.07 -7.69
N ILE A 74 -14.47 4.15 -8.52
CA ILE A 74 -13.64 3.43 -9.50
C ILE A 74 -12.97 4.41 -10.47
N LYS A 75 -13.69 5.39 -10.98
CA LYS A 75 -13.15 6.41 -11.88
C LYS A 75 -12.05 7.24 -11.20
N GLU A 76 -12.29 7.73 -10.00
CA GLU A 76 -11.31 8.54 -9.26
C GLU A 76 -10.11 7.70 -8.80
N GLY A 77 -10.34 6.45 -8.38
CA GLY A 77 -9.27 5.50 -8.08
C GLY A 77 -8.36 5.23 -9.27
N ASN A 78 -8.93 5.02 -10.46
CA ASN A 78 -8.15 4.86 -11.69
C ASN A 78 -7.34 6.12 -12.03
N LYS A 79 -7.90 7.32 -11.87
CA LYS A 79 -7.14 8.58 -12.06
C LYS A 79 -5.96 8.68 -11.09
N GLY A 80 -6.14 8.24 -9.84
CA GLY A 80 -5.07 8.18 -8.86
C GLY A 80 -3.94 7.23 -9.29
N LEU A 81 -4.29 6.01 -9.67
CA LEU A 81 -3.35 5.01 -10.17
C LEU A 81 -2.63 5.47 -11.46
N ASP A 82 -3.33 6.17 -12.36
CA ASP A 82 -2.72 6.74 -13.58
C ASP A 82 -1.60 7.74 -13.26
N ARG A 83 -1.71 8.47 -12.16
CA ARG A 83 -0.63 9.39 -11.70
C ARG A 83 0.64 8.63 -11.31
N ILE A 84 0.48 7.48 -10.64
CA ILE A 84 1.59 6.60 -10.25
C ILE A 84 2.20 5.98 -11.50
N ASP A 85 1.40 5.38 -12.36
CA ASP A 85 1.88 4.74 -13.60
C ASP A 85 2.62 5.72 -14.50
N LYS A 86 2.13 6.96 -14.61
CA LYS A 86 2.81 8.03 -15.34
C LYS A 86 4.19 8.36 -14.74
N ALA A 87 4.29 8.43 -13.42
CA ALA A 87 5.57 8.70 -12.74
C ALA A 87 6.57 7.56 -12.95
N LEU A 88 6.10 6.31 -12.85
CA LEU A 88 6.91 5.11 -13.09
C LEU A 88 7.37 5.01 -14.55
N ALA A 89 6.48 5.28 -15.50
CA ALA A 89 6.81 5.30 -16.93
C ALA A 89 7.89 6.35 -17.27
N GLN A 90 7.84 7.53 -16.63
CA GLN A 90 8.85 8.60 -16.84
C GLN A 90 10.26 8.19 -16.42
N VAL A 91 10.41 7.22 -15.52
CA VAL A 91 11.71 6.71 -15.06
C VAL A 91 12.05 5.32 -15.62
N GLY A 92 11.17 4.76 -16.45
CA GLY A 92 11.39 3.45 -17.09
C GLY A 92 11.15 2.25 -16.16
N CYS A 93 10.48 2.44 -15.02
CA CYS A 93 10.14 1.35 -14.10
C CYS A 93 9.03 0.47 -14.69
N LYS A 94 9.32 -0.81 -14.90
CA LYS A 94 8.39 -1.78 -15.53
C LYS A 94 7.94 -2.90 -14.60
N LYS A 95 8.75 -3.25 -13.59
CA LYS A 95 8.43 -4.30 -12.64
C LYS A 95 7.52 -3.75 -11.57
N LYS A 96 6.33 -4.30 -11.40
CA LYS A 96 5.35 -3.83 -10.42
C LYS A 96 4.72 -5.02 -9.69
N GLN A 97 4.67 -4.97 -8.35
CA GLN A 97 3.90 -5.89 -7.51
C GLN A 97 2.83 -5.14 -6.74
N PHE A 98 1.70 -5.80 -6.51
CA PHE A 98 0.59 -5.28 -5.73
C PHE A 98 0.11 -6.32 -4.72
N ALA A 99 0.12 -5.98 -3.43
CA ALA A 99 -0.55 -6.75 -2.40
C ALA A 99 -1.98 -6.22 -2.27
N GLN A 100 -2.99 -7.06 -2.46
CA GLN A 100 -4.38 -6.65 -2.24
C GLN A 100 -4.60 -6.28 -0.78
N GLY A 101 -5.15 -5.09 -0.52
CA GLY A 101 -5.57 -4.64 0.79
C GLY A 101 -7.00 -5.08 1.14
N ASN A 102 -7.40 -4.85 2.39
CA ASN A 102 -8.77 -5.16 2.80
C ASN A 102 -9.81 -4.22 2.15
N HIS A 103 -9.43 -3.02 1.75
CA HIS A 103 -10.30 -2.10 1.05
C HIS A 103 -10.58 -2.55 -0.39
N GLU A 104 -9.59 -3.06 -1.11
CA GLU A 104 -9.82 -3.71 -2.40
C GLU A 104 -10.65 -4.99 -2.23
N LEU A 105 -10.45 -5.77 -1.17
CA LEU A 105 -11.22 -6.98 -0.89
C LEU A 105 -12.72 -6.67 -0.70
N TRP A 106 -13.09 -5.48 -0.24
CA TRP A 106 -14.51 -5.10 -0.12
C TRP A 106 -15.22 -5.03 -1.48
N PHE A 107 -14.53 -4.62 -2.55
CA PHE A 107 -15.07 -4.70 -3.92
C PHE A 107 -15.31 -6.15 -4.34
N ASP A 108 -14.40 -7.06 -3.98
CA ASP A 108 -14.57 -8.47 -4.32
C ASP A 108 -15.71 -9.11 -3.52
N HIS A 109 -15.89 -8.76 -2.24
CA HIS A 109 -17.05 -9.16 -1.45
C HIS A 109 -18.35 -8.60 -2.04
N PHE A 110 -18.35 -7.34 -2.49
CA PHE A 110 -19.50 -6.74 -3.15
C PHE A 110 -19.90 -7.52 -4.41
N VAL A 111 -18.94 -7.95 -5.21
CA VAL A 111 -19.19 -8.79 -6.40
C VAL A 111 -19.69 -10.19 -6.00
N GLN A 112 -19.18 -10.79 -4.93
CA GLN A 112 -19.70 -12.08 -4.43
C GLN A 112 -21.18 -11.99 -4.04
N GLU A 113 -21.60 -10.87 -3.47
CA GLU A 113 -23.01 -10.59 -3.17
C GLU A 113 -23.84 -10.25 -4.44
N ASN A 114 -23.18 -9.79 -5.51
CA ASN A 114 -23.80 -9.32 -6.77
C ASN A 114 -23.07 -9.91 -8.00
N PRO A 115 -23.17 -11.23 -8.28
CA PRO A 115 -22.35 -11.91 -9.28
C PRO A 115 -22.45 -11.37 -10.71
N TYR A 116 -23.57 -10.73 -11.06
CA TYR A 116 -23.77 -10.08 -12.36
C TYR A 116 -22.98 -8.77 -12.53
N LEU A 117 -22.28 -8.32 -11.50
CA LEU A 117 -21.42 -7.13 -11.49
C LEU A 117 -19.92 -7.52 -11.42
N GLU A 118 -19.51 -8.63 -12.02
CA GLU A 118 -18.13 -9.13 -11.93
C GLU A 118 -17.06 -8.11 -12.37
N ASP A 119 -17.41 -7.17 -13.27
CA ASP A 119 -16.51 -6.11 -13.73
C ASP A 119 -16.14 -5.09 -12.64
N TYR A 120 -16.88 -5.11 -11.53
CA TYR A 120 -16.61 -4.24 -10.37
C TYR A 120 -15.67 -4.87 -9.34
N GLY A 121 -15.24 -6.13 -9.53
CA GLY A 121 -14.19 -6.73 -8.70
C GLY A 121 -12.89 -5.93 -8.80
N SER A 122 -12.19 -5.80 -7.66
CA SER A 122 -11.09 -4.85 -7.49
C SER A 122 -10.01 -4.97 -8.58
N ARG A 123 -9.52 -6.18 -8.87
CA ARG A 123 -8.48 -6.43 -9.87
C ARG A 123 -8.88 -5.94 -11.26
N ARG A 124 -10.15 -6.17 -11.66
CA ARG A 124 -10.69 -5.78 -12.98
C ARG A 124 -11.06 -4.30 -13.02
N ALA A 125 -11.80 -3.80 -12.02
CA ALA A 125 -12.27 -2.42 -11.95
C ALA A 125 -11.12 -1.40 -11.99
N PHE A 126 -10.01 -1.71 -11.32
CA PHE A 126 -8.83 -0.84 -11.28
C PHE A 126 -7.73 -1.23 -12.27
N LYS A 127 -8.02 -2.20 -13.16
CA LYS A 127 -7.17 -2.58 -14.31
C LYS A 127 -5.75 -2.98 -13.92
N PHE A 128 -5.57 -3.72 -12.81
CA PHE A 128 -4.24 -4.05 -12.32
C PHE A 128 -3.43 -4.89 -13.29
N ASP A 129 -4.08 -5.80 -14.04
CA ASP A 129 -3.42 -6.60 -15.07
C ASP A 129 -2.95 -5.76 -16.26
N GLU A 130 -3.80 -4.86 -16.77
CA GLU A 130 -3.48 -3.97 -17.89
C GLU A 130 -2.39 -2.95 -17.49
N ARG A 131 -2.36 -2.58 -16.22
CA ARG A 131 -1.30 -1.75 -15.64
C ARG A 131 0.01 -2.50 -15.46
N GLY A 132 0.01 -3.84 -15.59
CA GLY A 132 1.18 -4.70 -15.49
C GLY A 132 1.64 -4.95 -14.05
N TYR A 133 0.73 -4.97 -13.09
CA TYR A 133 1.03 -5.39 -11.73
C TYR A 133 0.96 -6.91 -11.59
N GLU A 134 1.97 -7.52 -10.97
CA GLU A 134 1.88 -8.86 -10.41
C GLU A 134 0.99 -8.79 -9.17
N TRP A 135 -0.18 -9.43 -9.26
CA TRP A 135 -1.22 -9.37 -8.23
C TRP A 135 -1.05 -10.46 -7.19
N HIS A 136 -1.05 -10.08 -5.91
CA HIS A 136 -1.05 -10.97 -4.77
C HIS A 136 -2.34 -10.78 -3.96
N PRO A 137 -3.19 -11.84 -3.82
CA PRO A 137 -4.44 -11.78 -3.08
C PRO A 137 -4.27 -11.38 -1.62
N TYR A 138 -5.34 -10.85 -1.02
CA TYR A 138 -5.34 -10.49 0.40
C TYR A 138 -4.92 -11.65 1.31
N GLY A 139 -3.96 -11.38 2.19
CA GLY A 139 -3.40 -12.36 3.13
C GLY A 139 -2.25 -13.20 2.56
N GLU A 140 -2.00 -13.19 1.25
CA GLU A 140 -0.82 -13.85 0.68
C GLU A 140 0.47 -13.15 1.11
N ILE A 141 1.42 -13.92 1.62
CA ILE A 141 2.77 -13.46 1.94
C ILE A 141 3.69 -13.88 0.79
N PHE A 142 4.27 -12.91 0.09
CA PHE A 142 5.08 -13.13 -1.10
C PHE A 142 6.47 -12.48 -0.98
N LYS A 143 7.40 -12.91 -1.83
CA LYS A 143 8.75 -12.33 -1.87
C LYS A 143 8.79 -11.06 -2.72
N VAL A 144 9.32 -9.98 -2.16
CA VAL A 144 9.52 -8.72 -2.89
C VAL A 144 10.59 -8.94 -3.98
N PHE A 145 10.14 -9.05 -5.24
CA PHE A 145 10.99 -9.29 -6.43
C PHE A 145 12.05 -10.38 -6.23
N GLY A 146 11.67 -11.48 -5.54
CA GLY A 146 12.53 -12.65 -5.30
C GLY A 146 13.62 -12.45 -4.25
N SER A 147 13.56 -11.37 -3.46
CA SER A 147 14.50 -11.11 -2.36
C SER A 147 14.20 -11.95 -1.12
N LYS A 148 15.01 -11.77 -0.06
CA LYS A 148 14.75 -12.32 1.27
C LYS A 148 13.79 -11.46 2.11
N LEU A 149 13.26 -10.37 1.55
CA LEU A 149 12.20 -9.58 2.13
C LEU A 149 10.86 -10.11 1.60
N HIS A 150 9.92 -10.37 2.49
CA HIS A 150 8.55 -10.71 2.14
C HIS A 150 7.67 -9.47 2.30
N ALA A 151 6.52 -9.48 1.64
CA ALA A 151 5.50 -8.45 1.77
C ALA A 151 4.11 -9.07 1.81
N TYR A 152 3.17 -8.38 2.39
CA TYR A 152 1.72 -8.56 2.28
C TYR A 152 1.07 -7.27 2.77
N HIS A 153 -0.26 -7.12 2.63
CA HIS A 153 -0.90 -5.88 3.08
C HIS A 153 -0.81 -5.65 4.60
N GLY A 154 -1.01 -6.68 5.40
CA GLY A 154 -1.10 -6.58 6.86
C GLY A 154 -2.39 -7.20 7.41
N GLY A 155 -2.76 -6.83 8.63
CA GLY A 155 -4.02 -7.24 9.26
C GLY A 155 -3.98 -8.53 10.06
N HIS A 156 -2.92 -9.35 9.97
CA HIS A 156 -2.82 -10.58 10.75
C HIS A 156 -2.59 -10.32 12.24
N TYR A 157 -1.79 -9.34 12.57
CA TYR A 157 -1.44 -9.00 13.95
C TYR A 157 -1.62 -7.50 14.17
N MET A 158 -2.46 -7.16 15.13
CA MET A 158 -2.82 -5.80 15.49
C MET A 158 -2.34 -5.48 16.91
N GLY A 159 -2.48 -4.24 17.32
CA GLY A 159 -2.10 -3.80 18.65
C GLY A 159 -0.82 -2.98 18.67
N ILE A 160 -0.45 -2.47 19.84
CA ILE A 160 0.59 -1.45 19.99
C ILE A 160 2.01 -1.92 19.59
N ALA A 161 2.27 -3.21 19.66
CA ALA A 161 3.57 -3.81 19.32
C ALA A 161 3.47 -4.76 18.12
N HIS A 162 2.59 -4.44 17.14
CA HIS A 162 2.30 -5.33 16.02
C HIS A 162 3.54 -5.68 15.17
N ALA A 163 4.50 -4.78 15.00
CA ALA A 163 5.73 -5.11 14.27
C ALA A 163 6.55 -6.21 14.97
N ARG A 164 6.64 -6.16 16.30
CA ARG A 164 7.28 -7.22 17.08
C ARG A 164 6.55 -8.55 16.95
N THR A 165 5.21 -8.50 16.96
CA THR A 165 4.35 -9.68 16.81
C THR A 165 4.50 -10.31 15.43
N HIS A 166 4.55 -9.50 14.37
CA HIS A 166 4.83 -9.97 13.00
C HIS A 166 6.19 -10.67 12.90
N ALA A 167 7.26 -10.03 13.38
CA ALA A 167 8.61 -10.63 13.36
C ALA A 167 8.66 -11.95 14.12
N LEU A 168 7.96 -12.04 15.26
CA LEU A 168 7.94 -13.24 16.12
C LEU A 168 7.20 -14.41 15.44
N HIS A 169 6.01 -14.16 14.90
CA HIS A 169 5.14 -15.23 14.42
C HIS A 169 5.42 -15.65 12.97
N LEU A 170 5.84 -14.72 12.10
CA LEU A 170 6.08 -15.05 10.70
C LEU A 170 7.47 -15.66 10.46
N GLY A 171 8.44 -15.40 11.34
CA GLY A 171 9.78 -15.98 11.22
C GLY A 171 10.52 -15.64 9.93
N CYS A 172 10.21 -14.48 9.33
CA CYS A 172 10.85 -13.97 8.12
C CYS A 172 11.00 -12.44 8.18
N ASN A 173 11.82 -11.89 7.27
CA ASN A 173 11.83 -10.44 7.07
C ASN A 173 10.56 -10.05 6.32
N ILE A 174 9.80 -9.10 6.86
CA ILE A 174 8.48 -8.72 6.34
C ILE A 174 8.29 -7.21 6.32
N ILE A 175 7.68 -6.69 5.24
CA ILE A 175 7.17 -5.33 5.12
C ILE A 175 5.65 -5.38 4.90
N TYR A 176 4.89 -4.51 5.56
CA TYR A 176 3.42 -4.48 5.50
C TYR A 176 2.86 -3.08 5.77
N GLY A 177 1.62 -2.83 5.37
CA GLY A 177 0.84 -1.62 5.57
C GLY A 177 -0.26 -1.77 6.63
N HIS A 178 -1.48 -1.36 6.31
CA HIS A 178 -2.73 -1.55 7.06
C HIS A 178 -2.87 -0.75 8.36
N THR A 179 -1.83 -0.66 9.18
CA THR A 179 -1.88 0.00 10.50
C THR A 179 -1.67 1.51 10.42
N HIS A 180 -1.19 2.01 9.28
CA HIS A 180 -0.89 3.42 9.01
C HIS A 180 0.18 4.04 9.90
N ASP A 181 0.78 3.28 10.82
CA ASP A 181 1.88 3.72 11.67
C ASP A 181 3.21 3.07 11.26
N SER A 182 4.30 3.78 11.49
CA SER A 182 5.64 3.31 11.14
C SER A 182 6.29 2.64 12.33
N GLN A 183 6.54 1.34 12.23
CA GLN A 183 7.24 0.58 13.25
C GLN A 183 8.32 -0.30 12.63
N LYS A 184 9.39 -0.54 13.39
CA LYS A 184 10.42 -1.53 13.08
C LYS A 184 10.70 -2.39 14.30
N ALA A 185 10.71 -3.69 14.11
CA ALA A 185 11.09 -4.63 15.15
C ALA A 185 12.07 -5.67 14.63
N VAL A 186 12.99 -6.10 15.50
CA VAL A 186 13.93 -7.19 15.23
C VAL A 186 13.73 -8.26 16.28
N ILE A 187 13.61 -9.51 15.83
CA ILE A 187 13.58 -10.70 16.69
C ILE A 187 14.72 -11.62 16.26
N THR A 188 15.50 -12.06 17.23
CA THR A 188 16.60 -13.00 17.00
C THR A 188 16.20 -14.38 17.50
N HIS A 189 16.31 -15.37 16.62
CA HIS A 189 16.17 -16.79 16.90
C HIS A 189 17.50 -17.49 16.70
N ILE A 190 17.61 -18.77 17.08
CA ILE A 190 18.80 -19.60 16.83
C ILE A 190 19.10 -19.64 15.30
N SER A 191 18.05 -19.65 14.47
CA SER A 191 18.15 -19.67 13.01
C SER A 191 18.55 -18.34 12.37
N GLY A 192 18.66 -17.25 13.14
CA GLY A 192 18.99 -15.92 12.66
C GLY A 192 18.03 -14.83 13.13
N SER A 193 18.28 -13.60 12.68
CA SER A 193 17.44 -12.45 13.00
C SER A 193 16.44 -12.18 11.86
N HIS A 194 15.21 -11.89 12.24
CA HIS A 194 14.14 -11.47 11.35
C HIS A 194 13.66 -10.07 11.72
N MET A 195 13.31 -9.28 10.71
CA MET A 195 12.87 -7.91 10.87
C MET A 195 11.46 -7.73 10.28
N ALA A 196 10.60 -7.05 11.04
CA ALA A 196 9.32 -6.59 10.53
C ALA A 196 9.31 -5.06 10.43
N TYR A 197 8.79 -4.58 9.30
CA TYR A 197 8.64 -3.16 9.01
C TYR A 197 7.17 -2.86 8.72
N SER A 198 6.52 -2.12 9.62
CA SER A 198 5.24 -1.49 9.33
C SER A 198 5.48 -0.18 8.61
N MET A 199 4.76 0.00 7.52
CA MET A 199 4.76 1.25 6.78
C MET A 199 3.63 2.14 7.28
N GLY A 200 3.83 3.45 7.18
CA GLY A 200 2.76 4.41 7.41
C GLY A 200 1.69 4.37 6.30
N CYS A 201 1.25 5.53 5.85
CA CYS A 201 0.25 5.65 4.80
C CYS A 201 0.51 6.87 3.91
N LEU A 202 -0.32 7.06 2.89
CA LEU A 202 -0.42 8.29 2.09
C LEU A 202 -1.85 8.86 2.11
N THR A 203 -2.73 8.31 2.97
CA THR A 203 -4.11 8.76 3.14
C THR A 203 -4.20 10.09 3.89
N ASP A 204 -5.30 10.82 3.71
CA ASP A 204 -5.63 11.96 4.55
C ASP A 204 -5.83 11.50 6.00
N MET A 205 -5.08 12.09 6.94
CA MET A 205 -5.13 11.77 8.36
C MET A 205 -6.26 12.48 9.11
N SER A 206 -7.02 13.36 8.44
CA SER A 206 -8.14 14.10 9.03
C SER A 206 -9.49 13.40 8.89
N LYS A 207 -9.51 12.08 8.75
CA LYS A 207 -10.72 11.30 8.53
C LYS A 207 -11.78 11.50 9.62
N ASP A 208 -13.03 11.74 9.22
CA ASP A 208 -14.16 12.01 10.11
C ASP A 208 -14.43 10.90 11.14
N TYR A 209 -14.18 9.64 10.77
CA TYR A 209 -14.37 8.51 11.68
C TYR A 209 -13.37 8.49 12.85
N LEU A 210 -12.25 9.19 12.73
CA LEU A 210 -11.28 9.35 13.82
C LEU A 210 -11.81 10.30 14.90
N LYS A 211 -12.77 11.18 14.59
CA LYS A 211 -13.39 12.14 15.53
C LYS A 211 -12.35 12.94 16.32
N GLY A 212 -11.27 13.38 15.66
CA GLY A 212 -10.16 14.10 16.28
C GLY A 212 -9.30 13.29 17.25
N ARG A 213 -9.43 11.94 17.24
CA ARG A 213 -8.55 11.06 18.04
C ARG A 213 -7.11 11.16 17.54
N ALA A 214 -6.17 11.34 18.46
CA ALA A 214 -4.76 11.20 18.14
C ALA A 214 -4.46 9.78 17.67
N THR A 215 -3.76 9.66 16.56
CA THR A 215 -3.30 8.40 15.97
C THR A 215 -1.77 8.41 15.87
N ASN A 216 -1.16 7.22 15.76
CA ASN A 216 0.26 7.08 15.45
C ASN A 216 0.51 7.07 13.93
N TRP A 217 -0.46 7.50 13.13
CA TRP A 217 -0.36 7.51 11.67
C TRP A 217 0.77 8.42 11.20
N SER A 218 1.49 7.98 10.19
CA SER A 218 2.60 8.72 9.60
C SER A 218 2.59 8.60 8.08
N HIS A 219 2.93 9.69 7.39
CA HIS A 219 3.18 9.62 5.96
C HIS A 219 4.62 9.18 5.70
N ASN A 220 4.79 8.14 4.91
CA ASN A 220 6.11 7.70 4.45
C ASN A 220 6.05 6.86 3.18
N VAL A 221 7.21 6.61 2.60
CA VAL A 221 7.45 5.65 1.52
C VAL A 221 8.67 4.81 1.84
N GLY A 222 8.70 3.57 1.34
CA GLY A 222 9.83 2.67 1.49
C GLY A 222 10.79 2.74 0.29
N LEU A 223 12.08 2.59 0.58
CA LEU A 223 13.11 2.30 -0.42
C LEU A 223 13.77 0.98 -0.07
N VAL A 224 13.81 0.05 -1.03
CA VAL A 224 14.45 -1.24 -0.83
C VAL A 224 15.49 -1.46 -1.93
N ASP A 225 16.76 -1.54 -1.53
CA ASP A 225 17.81 -2.02 -2.42
C ASP A 225 17.95 -3.54 -2.25
N ILE A 226 17.73 -4.28 -3.32
CA ILE A 226 17.86 -5.74 -3.37
C ILE A 226 19.21 -6.08 -3.99
N PHE A 227 20.00 -6.89 -3.29
CA PHE A 227 21.30 -7.33 -3.77
C PHE A 227 21.21 -8.61 -4.61
N ASP A 228 22.28 -8.92 -5.35
CA ASP A 228 22.37 -10.10 -6.24
C ASP A 228 22.23 -11.44 -5.49
N ASP A 229 22.54 -11.49 -4.19
CA ASP A 229 22.36 -12.66 -3.31
C ASP A 229 20.97 -12.73 -2.63
N GLY A 230 20.08 -11.80 -2.98
CA GLY A 230 18.73 -11.67 -2.43
C GLY A 230 18.66 -10.96 -1.08
N ASN A 231 19.78 -10.59 -0.47
CA ASN A 231 19.78 -9.70 0.70
C ASN A 231 19.23 -8.32 0.30
N PHE A 232 18.87 -7.52 1.27
CA PHE A 232 18.26 -6.22 1.01
C PHE A 232 18.69 -5.18 2.08
N ASN A 233 18.56 -3.91 1.70
CA ASN A 233 18.57 -2.79 2.63
C ASN A 233 17.25 -2.03 2.48
N LEU A 234 16.55 -1.74 3.59
CA LEU A 234 15.29 -1.02 3.59
C LEU A 234 15.44 0.28 4.39
N ILE A 235 15.06 1.38 3.74
CA ILE A 235 15.02 2.72 4.31
C ILE A 235 13.58 3.22 4.24
N VAL A 236 13.05 3.73 5.34
CA VAL A 236 11.77 4.44 5.37
C VAL A 236 12.05 5.93 5.25
N LEU A 237 11.43 6.58 4.29
CA LEU A 237 11.48 8.03 4.10
C LEU A 237 10.18 8.63 4.63
N ASP A 238 10.25 9.23 5.81
CA ASP A 238 9.11 9.96 6.38
C ASP A 238 8.83 11.21 5.56
N ILE A 239 7.53 11.49 5.35
CA ILE A 239 7.04 12.67 4.64
C ILE A 239 6.33 13.56 5.66
N VAL A 240 6.95 14.67 6.03
CA VAL A 240 6.40 15.62 7.00
C VAL A 240 5.92 16.86 6.26
N ASN A 241 4.61 17.14 6.34
CA ASN A 241 3.98 18.27 5.64
C ASN A 241 4.29 18.30 4.12
N GLY A 242 4.36 17.14 3.48
CA GLY A 242 4.68 17.02 2.05
C GLY A 242 6.16 17.22 1.73
N VAL A 243 7.06 17.05 2.71
CA VAL A 243 8.51 17.19 2.53
C VAL A 243 9.23 15.96 3.06
N THR A 244 10.22 15.49 2.30
CA THR A 244 11.17 14.45 2.70
C THR A 244 12.57 14.78 2.18
N SER A 245 13.55 13.91 2.39
CA SER A 245 14.88 14.06 1.82
C SER A 245 15.44 12.71 1.33
N TYR A 246 16.21 12.75 0.25
CA TYR A 246 16.91 11.58 -0.30
C TYR A 246 18.24 12.00 -0.92
N GLY A 247 19.31 11.25 -0.65
CA GLY A 247 20.64 11.52 -1.20
C GLY A 247 21.17 12.94 -0.89
N GLY A 248 20.86 13.47 0.30
CA GLY A 248 21.25 14.83 0.71
C GLY A 248 20.44 15.96 0.06
N LYS A 249 19.35 15.65 -0.67
CA LYS A 249 18.49 16.64 -1.34
C LYS A 249 17.10 16.65 -0.72
N ILE A 250 16.51 17.83 -0.58
CA ILE A 250 15.11 18.01 -0.15
C ILE A 250 14.18 17.69 -1.32
N ILE A 251 13.13 16.92 -1.06
CA ILE A 251 12.03 16.62 -1.97
C ILE A 251 10.76 17.16 -1.33
N SER A 252 10.08 18.09 -2.00
CA SER A 252 8.84 18.73 -1.48
C SER A 252 7.72 18.61 -2.50
N ALA A 253 6.47 18.61 -2.01
CA ALA A 253 5.22 18.49 -2.79
C ALA A 253 5.08 19.57 -3.90
#